data_952be75e406f7c132f31d1f49d39b3c0
#
_entry.id   952be75e406f7c132f31d1f49d39b3c0
#
_cell.length_a   1.000
_cell.length_b   1.000
_cell.length_c   1.000
_cell.angle_alpha   90.00
_cell.angle_beta   90.00
_cell.angle_gamma   90.00
#
_symmetry.space_group_name_H-M   'P 1'
#
loop_
_entity.id
_entity.type
_entity.pdbx_description
1 polymer ?
#
loop_
_entity_poly.entity_id
_entity_poly.type
_entity_poly.pdbx_seq_one_letter_code
_entity_poly.pdbx_strand_id
1 'polypeptide(L)'
;PTLPWDLWLGIGYAFDIQEPAPQRVVIVQRVSEAPQAKLGLKVRGFVHERSKEEGIPNAIIRYQGRELTAMASGVDGRFVTTDLDPGTYAFNVEAENFKPGACSVVIPVEPTPQAPTATKPAPTTPTTPGPSYVDLDCELEALPRAGNVSGSVLDADSASPVAGAQVELIDALGRSLRLAADASGSFRFERVLPGKVTLKVEAPNYLFHDQTLELGQRQDAHSEVSLHKRPKVGHVVLAANELKISQQIHFEQDSATILPDSQVLLEEIADALANAPNIARVEIQGHTDNNGTPEHNKALSESRANAILDWLTNHGVAADRLVAHGYGQERPMSPNVTPQARARNRRVQFMILDKTGAPAQR
;
A
#
# COMPACT_ATOMS: atom_id res chain seq x y z
N PRO A 1 1.03 32.18 70.06
CA PRO A 1 0.93 30.94 69.34
C PRO A 1 -0.36 30.96 68.54
N THR A 2 -0.21 31.38 67.35
CA THR A 2 -1.29 31.63 66.38
C THR A 2 -1.27 30.53 65.37
N LEU A 3 -2.39 29.87 65.16
CA LEU A 3 -2.62 28.93 64.08
C LEU A 3 -2.89 29.67 62.78
N PRO A 4 -2.27 29.37 61.71
CA PRO A 4 -2.66 29.90 60.39
C PRO A 4 -3.82 29.12 59.80
N TRP A 5 -4.86 29.81 59.38
CA TRP A 5 -5.98 29.30 58.62
C TRP A 5 -5.63 29.34 57.16
N ASP A 6 -5.50 28.18 56.55
CA ASP A 6 -5.47 28.06 55.10
C ASP A 6 -6.91 27.94 54.55
N LEU A 7 -7.32 29.01 53.83
CA LEU A 7 -8.62 29.05 53.17
C LEU A 7 -8.49 28.41 51.81
N TRP A 8 -8.99 27.19 51.62
CA TRP A 8 -9.16 26.57 50.34
C TRP A 8 -10.50 26.97 49.72
N LEU A 9 -10.49 27.80 48.68
CA LEU A 9 -11.67 28.05 47.83
C LEU A 9 -11.71 26.95 46.75
N GLY A 10 -12.49 25.90 47.00
CA GLY A 10 -12.83 24.90 46.03
C GLY A 10 -14.06 25.35 45.25
N ILE A 11 -13.93 25.58 43.92
CA ILE A 11 -15.10 25.73 43.04
C ILE A 11 -15.57 24.33 42.70
N GLY A 12 -16.61 23.88 43.42
CA GLY A 12 -17.31 22.64 43.12
C GLY A 12 -18.41 22.89 42.10
N TYR A 13 -18.36 22.28 40.94
CA TYR A 13 -19.53 22.15 40.08
C TYR A 13 -20.42 21.06 40.63
N ALA A 14 -21.57 21.42 41.14
CA ALA A 14 -22.64 20.47 41.50
C ALA A 14 -23.39 20.15 40.18
N PHE A 15 -23.23 18.92 39.69
CA PHE A 15 -24.18 18.39 38.72
C PHE A 15 -25.42 17.93 39.45
N ASP A 16 -26.52 18.60 39.19
CA ASP A 16 -27.84 18.19 39.69
C ASP A 16 -28.27 16.95 38.89
N ILE A 17 -27.99 15.78 39.46
CA ILE A 17 -28.49 14.51 38.92
C ILE A 17 -29.95 14.41 39.37
N GLN A 18 -30.86 14.94 38.54
CA GLN A 18 -32.28 14.64 38.73
C GLN A 18 -32.48 13.14 38.50
N GLU A 19 -32.73 12.42 39.57
CA GLU A 19 -33.22 11.05 39.48
C GLU A 19 -34.53 11.04 38.68
N PRO A 20 -34.64 10.24 37.61
CA PRO A 20 -35.89 10.14 36.88
C PRO A 20 -36.97 9.58 37.80
N ALA A 21 -38.09 10.27 37.87
CA ALA A 21 -39.23 9.86 38.63
C ALA A 21 -39.63 8.41 38.31
N PRO A 22 -40.02 7.58 39.31
CA PRO A 22 -40.38 6.19 39.06
C PRO A 22 -41.57 6.13 38.10
N GLN A 23 -41.35 5.56 36.93
CA GLN A 23 -42.41 5.32 35.95
C GLN A 23 -43.40 4.32 36.55
N ARG A 24 -44.62 4.73 36.76
CA ARG A 24 -45.73 3.85 37.07
C ARG A 24 -45.94 2.89 35.92
N VAL A 25 -45.48 1.65 36.08
CA VAL A 25 -45.81 0.56 35.17
C VAL A 25 -47.32 0.24 35.37
N VAL A 26 -48.14 0.72 34.46
CA VAL A 26 -49.54 0.26 34.38
C VAL A 26 -49.51 -1.10 33.71
N ILE A 27 -49.61 -2.16 34.48
CA ILE A 27 -49.78 -3.53 33.95
C ILE A 27 -51.23 -3.61 33.44
N VAL A 28 -51.40 -3.38 32.14
CA VAL A 28 -52.63 -3.72 31.43
C VAL A 28 -52.58 -5.24 31.21
N GLN A 29 -53.24 -6.01 32.06
CA GLN A 29 -53.53 -7.41 31.75
C GLN A 29 -54.47 -7.47 30.54
N ARG A 30 -53.91 -7.54 29.35
CA ARG A 30 -54.64 -8.07 28.21
C ARG A 30 -54.77 -9.56 28.42
N VAL A 31 -56.01 -10.03 28.51
CA VAL A 31 -56.30 -11.47 28.36
C VAL A 31 -55.75 -11.90 27.05
N SER A 32 -54.66 -12.63 27.12
CA SER A 32 -53.95 -13.19 25.96
C SER A 32 -54.76 -14.39 25.49
N GLU A 33 -55.34 -14.33 24.27
CA GLU A 33 -55.50 -15.53 23.48
C GLU A 33 -54.16 -16.29 23.52
N ALA A 34 -54.24 -17.58 23.86
CA ALA A 34 -53.05 -18.42 23.95
C ALA A 34 -52.22 -18.25 22.66
N PRO A 35 -50.94 -17.87 22.74
CA PRO A 35 -50.13 -17.65 21.57
C PRO A 35 -50.02 -19.02 20.87
N GLN A 36 -50.57 -19.08 19.67
CA GLN A 36 -50.14 -20.12 18.74
C GLN A 36 -48.62 -20.00 18.65
N ALA A 37 -47.88 -21.04 19.04
CA ALA A 37 -46.45 -21.09 18.99
C ALA A 37 -46.01 -20.84 17.53
N LYS A 38 -45.73 -19.60 17.17
CA LYS A 38 -45.03 -19.28 15.94
C LYS A 38 -43.65 -19.88 16.13
N LEU A 39 -43.38 -20.96 15.39
CA LEU A 39 -42.02 -21.48 15.24
C LEU A 39 -41.26 -20.40 14.47
N GLY A 40 -40.64 -19.48 15.23
CA GLY A 40 -39.76 -18.48 14.64
C GLY A 40 -38.53 -19.19 14.07
N LEU A 41 -38.15 -18.83 12.86
CA LEU A 41 -36.89 -19.26 12.27
C LEU A 41 -35.75 -18.40 12.81
N LYS A 42 -34.63 -19.04 13.15
CA LYS A 42 -33.40 -18.35 13.58
C LYS A 42 -32.40 -18.33 12.45
N VAL A 43 -31.62 -17.27 12.36
CA VAL A 43 -30.46 -17.22 11.47
C VAL A 43 -29.24 -17.69 12.25
N ARG A 44 -28.53 -18.66 11.71
CA ARG A 44 -27.21 -19.07 12.16
C ARG A 44 -26.18 -18.49 11.20
N GLY A 45 -25.49 -17.44 11.63
CA GLY A 45 -24.50 -16.75 10.84
C GLY A 45 -23.07 -17.19 11.16
N PHE A 46 -22.20 -17.04 10.16
CA PHE A 46 -20.77 -17.22 10.28
C PHE A 46 -20.04 -16.00 9.72
N VAL A 47 -19.23 -15.37 10.52
CA VAL A 47 -18.41 -14.22 10.13
C VAL A 47 -16.98 -14.68 9.97
N HIS A 48 -16.42 -14.53 8.78
CA HIS A 48 -15.04 -14.95 8.50
C HIS A 48 -14.31 -13.95 7.59
N GLU A 49 -12.98 -14.06 7.54
CA GLU A 49 -12.17 -13.29 6.61
C GLU A 49 -12.36 -13.80 5.18
N ARG A 50 -12.48 -12.88 4.21
CA ARG A 50 -12.58 -13.23 2.78
C ARG A 50 -11.45 -14.19 2.38
N SER A 51 -11.81 -15.27 1.71
CA SER A 51 -10.89 -16.32 1.26
C SER A 51 -10.25 -17.18 2.36
N LYS A 52 -10.73 -17.09 3.61
CA LYS A 52 -10.32 -17.95 4.72
C LYS A 52 -11.54 -18.56 5.40
N GLU A 53 -11.38 -19.77 5.92
CA GLU A 53 -12.43 -20.45 6.71
C GLU A 53 -12.32 -20.14 8.21
N GLU A 54 -11.39 -19.27 8.61
CA GLU A 54 -11.20 -18.90 10.01
C GLU A 54 -12.22 -17.85 10.43
N GLY A 55 -13.00 -18.17 11.47
CA GLY A 55 -14.03 -17.29 12.00
C GLY A 55 -13.46 -16.08 12.73
N ILE A 56 -14.12 -14.93 12.60
CA ILE A 56 -13.74 -13.68 13.23
C ILE A 56 -14.48 -13.56 14.57
N PRO A 57 -13.78 -13.59 15.72
CA PRO A 57 -14.37 -13.44 17.03
C PRO A 57 -14.80 -12.00 17.31
N ASN A 58 -15.83 -11.84 18.15
CA ASN A 58 -16.31 -10.54 18.64
C ASN A 58 -16.71 -9.55 17.53
N ALA A 59 -17.04 -10.01 16.33
CA ALA A 59 -17.62 -9.15 15.32
C ALA A 59 -18.99 -8.67 15.78
N ILE A 60 -19.27 -7.37 15.64
CA ILE A 60 -20.55 -6.76 16.01
C ILE A 60 -21.47 -6.80 14.79
N ILE A 61 -22.61 -7.49 14.93
CA ILE A 61 -23.62 -7.66 13.91
C ILE A 61 -24.84 -6.81 14.25
N ARG A 62 -25.18 -5.84 13.41
CA ARG A 62 -26.35 -4.96 13.55
C ARG A 62 -27.31 -5.15 12.41
N TYR A 63 -28.61 -5.13 12.72
CA TYR A 63 -29.64 -5.13 11.68
C TYR A 63 -29.65 -3.80 10.94
N GLN A 64 -29.67 -3.85 9.62
CA GLN A 64 -29.77 -2.65 8.79
C GLN A 64 -31.22 -2.15 8.72
N GLY A 65 -31.45 -0.89 9.10
CA GLY A 65 -32.78 -0.26 8.99
C GLY A 65 -33.82 -0.78 9.99
N ARG A 66 -33.41 -1.49 11.05
CA ARG A 66 -34.28 -1.97 12.11
C ARG A 66 -33.65 -1.74 13.48
N GLU A 67 -34.44 -1.31 14.46
CA GLU A 67 -34.01 -1.13 15.84
C GLU A 67 -34.08 -2.47 16.62
N LEU A 68 -33.28 -3.42 16.22
CA LEU A 68 -33.11 -4.69 16.90
C LEU A 68 -31.76 -4.72 17.61
N THR A 69 -31.69 -5.52 18.69
CA THR A 69 -30.46 -5.64 19.49
C THR A 69 -29.31 -6.16 18.66
N ALA A 70 -28.15 -5.47 18.73
CA ALA A 70 -26.93 -5.93 18.11
C ALA A 70 -26.44 -7.24 18.76
N MET A 71 -25.78 -8.07 17.98
CA MET A 71 -25.20 -9.34 18.39
C MET A 71 -23.69 -9.30 18.25
N ALA A 72 -22.98 -10.21 18.92
CA ALA A 72 -21.57 -10.43 18.73
C ALA A 72 -21.32 -11.87 18.28
N SER A 73 -20.35 -12.09 17.40
CA SER A 73 -19.90 -13.44 17.05
C SER A 73 -19.12 -14.07 18.22
N GLY A 74 -19.24 -15.38 18.35
CA GLY A 74 -18.45 -16.18 19.28
C GLY A 74 -16.97 -16.26 18.89
N VAL A 75 -16.20 -17.00 19.68
CA VAL A 75 -14.76 -17.23 19.42
C VAL A 75 -14.51 -17.96 18.09
N ASP A 76 -15.50 -18.68 17.59
CA ASP A 76 -15.49 -19.40 16.32
C ASP A 76 -16.08 -18.59 15.13
N GLY A 77 -16.39 -17.32 15.35
CA GLY A 77 -17.01 -16.43 14.35
C GLY A 77 -18.51 -16.66 14.14
N ARG A 78 -19.14 -17.56 14.88
CA ARG A 78 -20.57 -17.90 14.73
C ARG A 78 -21.46 -17.01 15.59
N PHE A 79 -22.67 -16.74 15.10
CA PHE A 79 -23.71 -16.05 15.84
C PHE A 79 -25.09 -16.66 15.55
N VAL A 80 -26.04 -16.42 16.42
CA VAL A 80 -27.43 -16.87 16.25
C VAL A 80 -28.36 -15.74 16.61
N THR A 81 -29.35 -15.47 15.78
CA THR A 81 -30.38 -14.46 16.03
C THR A 81 -31.45 -14.98 17.00
N THR A 82 -32.27 -14.09 17.53
CA THR A 82 -33.59 -14.42 18.08
C THR A 82 -34.49 -14.93 16.96
N ASP A 83 -35.68 -15.41 17.30
CA ASP A 83 -36.70 -15.78 16.32
C ASP A 83 -37.07 -14.56 15.46
N LEU A 84 -37.07 -14.75 14.14
CA LEU A 84 -37.36 -13.73 13.16
C LEU A 84 -38.60 -14.09 12.35
N ASP A 85 -39.39 -13.09 12.00
CA ASP A 85 -40.53 -13.25 11.08
C ASP A 85 -40.03 -13.46 9.64
N PRO A 86 -40.85 -14.08 8.76
CA PRO A 86 -40.52 -14.17 7.33
C PRO A 86 -40.21 -12.82 6.71
N GLY A 87 -39.17 -12.75 5.87
CA GLY A 87 -38.74 -11.51 5.23
C GLY A 87 -37.26 -11.46 4.92
N THR A 88 -36.80 -10.36 4.34
CA THR A 88 -35.38 -10.11 4.06
C THR A 88 -34.75 -9.34 5.19
N TYR A 89 -33.63 -9.81 5.68
CA TYR A 89 -32.81 -9.17 6.70
C TYR A 89 -31.44 -8.88 6.17
N ALA A 90 -31.01 -7.65 6.28
CA ALA A 90 -29.66 -7.22 5.99
C ALA A 90 -28.96 -6.88 7.32
N PHE A 91 -27.68 -7.23 7.39
CA PHE A 91 -26.84 -7.02 8.55
C PHE A 91 -25.61 -6.21 8.16
N ASN A 92 -25.26 -5.23 8.97
CA ASN A 92 -23.97 -4.57 8.97
C ASN A 92 -23.07 -5.28 9.97
N VAL A 93 -21.88 -5.66 9.52
CA VAL A 93 -20.92 -6.41 10.34
C VAL A 93 -19.66 -5.59 10.50
N GLU A 94 -19.25 -5.35 11.74
CA GLU A 94 -18.04 -4.60 12.09
C GLU A 94 -17.15 -5.47 12.98
N ALA A 95 -15.87 -5.54 12.68
CA ALA A 95 -14.90 -6.22 13.50
C ALA A 95 -13.58 -5.43 13.55
N GLU A 96 -12.86 -5.60 14.65
CA GLU A 96 -11.55 -4.95 14.81
C GLU A 96 -10.56 -5.45 13.75
N ASN A 97 -9.86 -4.54 13.10
CA ASN A 97 -8.91 -4.79 12.00
C ASN A 97 -9.54 -5.28 10.68
N PHE A 98 -10.85 -5.12 10.51
CA PHE A 98 -11.55 -5.44 9.27
C PHE A 98 -12.30 -4.23 8.73
N LYS A 99 -12.51 -4.18 7.42
CA LYS A 99 -13.42 -3.20 6.81
C LYS A 99 -14.86 -3.59 7.18
N PRO A 100 -15.73 -2.60 7.47
CA PRO A 100 -17.15 -2.89 7.65
C PRO A 100 -17.72 -3.62 6.43
N GLY A 101 -18.48 -4.69 6.68
CA GLY A 101 -19.13 -5.49 5.65
C GLY A 101 -20.63 -5.52 5.83
N ALA A 102 -21.34 -6.07 4.84
CA ALA A 102 -22.76 -6.32 4.92
C ALA A 102 -23.08 -7.70 4.36
N CYS A 103 -24.03 -8.38 4.96
CA CYS A 103 -24.57 -9.65 4.48
C CYS A 103 -26.10 -9.65 4.61
N SER A 104 -26.78 -10.50 3.87
CA SER A 104 -28.23 -10.56 3.88
C SER A 104 -28.76 -11.99 3.76
N VAL A 105 -29.93 -12.22 4.34
CA VAL A 105 -30.60 -13.50 4.31
C VAL A 105 -32.11 -13.31 4.08
N VAL A 106 -32.71 -14.24 3.39
CA VAL A 106 -34.15 -14.32 3.20
C VAL A 106 -34.72 -15.45 4.07
N ILE A 107 -35.62 -15.08 4.99
CA ILE A 107 -36.37 -16.03 5.79
C ILE A 107 -37.63 -16.36 5.03
N PRO A 108 -37.83 -17.62 4.60
CA PRO A 108 -38.96 -18.02 3.80
C PRO A 108 -40.26 -17.95 4.63
N VAL A 109 -41.36 -17.67 3.96
CA VAL A 109 -42.71 -17.90 4.48
C VAL A 109 -42.93 -19.41 4.48
N GLU A 110 -43.16 -20.05 5.65
CA GLU A 110 -43.50 -21.43 5.69
C GLU A 110 -44.76 -21.70 4.83
N PRO A 111 -44.76 -22.70 3.95
CA PRO A 111 -45.98 -23.09 3.26
C PRO A 111 -47.00 -23.53 4.32
N THR A 112 -48.18 -22.90 4.32
CA THR A 112 -49.30 -23.27 5.19
C THR A 112 -49.51 -24.79 5.08
N PRO A 113 -49.56 -25.53 6.21
CA PRO A 113 -49.82 -26.98 6.15
C PRO A 113 -51.12 -27.24 5.38
N GLN A 114 -51.03 -27.87 4.24
CA GLN A 114 -52.23 -28.38 3.55
C GLN A 114 -52.90 -29.36 4.50
N ALA A 115 -54.20 -29.16 4.75
CA ALA A 115 -55.01 -30.02 5.59
C ALA A 115 -54.81 -31.49 5.16
N PRO A 116 -54.56 -32.42 6.08
CA PRO A 116 -54.32 -33.82 5.75
C PRO A 116 -55.60 -34.42 5.17
N THR A 117 -55.52 -34.85 3.91
CA THR A 117 -56.47 -35.84 3.38
C THR A 117 -56.37 -37.09 4.26
N ALA A 118 -57.48 -37.45 4.88
CA ALA A 118 -57.61 -38.50 5.85
C ALA A 118 -57.08 -39.85 5.32
N THR A 119 -55.94 -40.31 5.86
CA THR A 119 -55.50 -41.68 5.79
C THR A 119 -54.93 -42.05 7.17
N LYS A 120 -55.51 -43.10 7.73
CA LYS A 120 -55.33 -43.80 9.01
C LYS A 120 -54.01 -43.57 9.76
N PRO A 121 -54.03 -43.24 11.10
CA PRO A 121 -52.83 -42.94 11.86
C PRO A 121 -52.06 -44.21 12.24
N ALA A 122 -50.74 -44.15 11.98
CA ALA A 122 -49.78 -45.02 12.67
C ALA A 122 -49.27 -44.25 13.91
N PRO A 123 -48.91 -44.93 15.01
CA PRO A 123 -48.50 -44.28 16.25
C PRO A 123 -47.12 -43.70 16.10
N THR A 124 -47.04 -42.38 16.01
CA THR A 124 -45.77 -41.63 16.04
C THR A 124 -45.62 -40.94 17.39
N THR A 125 -44.56 -41.30 18.10
CA THR A 125 -44.04 -40.54 19.25
C THR A 125 -43.87 -39.07 18.86
N PRO A 126 -44.27 -38.08 19.69
CA PRO A 126 -44.09 -36.67 19.40
C PRO A 126 -42.61 -36.35 19.47
N THR A 127 -41.94 -36.27 18.34
CA THR A 127 -40.62 -35.66 18.23
C THR A 127 -40.86 -34.15 18.20
N THR A 128 -40.50 -33.46 19.26
CA THR A 128 -40.50 -31.97 19.31
C THR A 128 -39.60 -31.50 18.17
N PRO A 129 -40.10 -30.72 17.18
CA PRO A 129 -39.24 -30.17 16.14
C PRO A 129 -38.17 -29.28 16.81
N GLY A 130 -36.91 -29.59 16.56
CA GLY A 130 -35.82 -28.68 16.99
C GLY A 130 -35.92 -27.33 16.28
N PRO A 131 -35.26 -26.31 16.79
CA PRO A 131 -35.26 -24.99 16.15
C PRO A 131 -34.76 -25.12 14.70
N SER A 132 -35.55 -24.57 13.78
CA SER A 132 -35.15 -24.45 12.37
C SER A 132 -34.23 -23.26 12.16
N TYR A 133 -33.10 -23.46 11.50
CA TYR A 133 -32.13 -22.43 11.20
C TYR A 133 -32.04 -22.16 9.70
N VAL A 134 -31.78 -20.87 9.38
CA VAL A 134 -31.32 -20.44 8.05
C VAL A 134 -29.87 -20.04 8.18
N ASP A 135 -28.99 -20.62 7.37
CA ASP A 135 -27.58 -20.33 7.40
C ASP A 135 -27.28 -19.03 6.65
N LEU A 136 -26.36 -18.23 7.19
CA LEU A 136 -25.90 -16.96 6.63
C LEU A 136 -24.38 -16.88 6.71
N ASP A 137 -23.75 -16.55 5.59
CA ASP A 137 -22.32 -16.33 5.50
C ASP A 137 -22.01 -14.84 5.33
N CYS A 138 -21.06 -14.34 6.13
CA CYS A 138 -20.68 -12.93 6.18
C CYS A 138 -19.16 -12.79 6.05
N GLU A 139 -18.69 -12.40 4.88
CA GLU A 139 -17.27 -12.19 4.61
C GLU A 139 -16.84 -10.77 4.93
N LEU A 140 -15.73 -10.62 5.66
CA LEU A 140 -15.06 -9.34 5.89
C LEU A 140 -13.69 -9.31 5.25
N GLU A 141 -13.32 -8.14 4.74
CA GLU A 141 -11.99 -7.86 4.21
C GLU A 141 -11.10 -7.30 5.32
N ALA A 142 -9.96 -7.95 5.58
CA ALA A 142 -9.00 -7.46 6.57
C ALA A 142 -8.41 -6.10 6.19
N LEU A 143 -8.30 -5.20 7.16
CA LEU A 143 -7.55 -3.96 6.97
C LEU A 143 -6.06 -4.26 6.85
N PRO A 144 -5.33 -3.57 5.96
CA PRO A 144 -3.88 -3.68 5.86
C PRO A 144 -3.25 -3.38 7.22
N ARG A 145 -2.45 -4.31 7.74
CA ARG A 145 -1.77 -4.14 9.02
C ARG A 145 -0.53 -3.30 8.80
N ALA A 146 -0.55 -2.06 9.25
CA ALA A 146 0.57 -1.14 9.13
C ALA A 146 1.81 -1.64 9.87
N GLY A 147 2.99 -1.39 9.30
CA GLY A 147 4.31 -1.59 9.90
C GLY A 147 4.99 -0.25 10.15
N ASN A 148 6.26 -0.28 10.54
CA ASN A 148 7.10 0.90 10.66
C ASN A 148 8.29 0.80 9.71
N VAL A 149 8.76 1.96 9.22
CA VAL A 149 9.98 2.06 8.43
C VAL A 149 10.93 2.99 9.16
N SER A 150 12.08 2.49 9.53
CA SER A 150 13.14 3.25 10.19
C SER A 150 14.45 3.12 9.44
N GLY A 151 15.39 4.02 9.68
CA GLY A 151 16.69 3.91 9.05
C GLY A 151 17.62 5.04 9.43
N SER A 152 18.74 5.06 8.72
CA SER A 152 19.77 6.09 8.85
C SER A 152 20.23 6.57 7.49
N VAL A 153 20.55 7.87 7.42
CA VAL A 153 21.12 8.50 6.24
C VAL A 153 22.58 8.81 6.53
N LEU A 154 23.46 8.22 5.75
CA LEU A 154 24.91 8.30 5.92
C LEU A 154 25.57 8.90 4.66
N ASP A 155 26.69 9.56 4.86
CA ASP A 155 27.60 9.96 3.79
C ASP A 155 28.34 8.73 3.27
N ALA A 156 28.25 8.45 1.98
CA ALA A 156 28.80 7.24 1.38
C ALA A 156 30.33 7.10 1.51
N ASP A 157 31.05 8.24 1.53
CA ASP A 157 32.52 8.24 1.59
C ASP A 157 33.05 8.12 3.04
N SER A 158 32.39 8.82 3.98
CA SER A 158 32.87 8.95 5.36
C SER A 158 32.08 8.15 6.37
N ALA A 159 30.96 7.53 5.98
CA ALA A 159 29.98 6.88 6.85
C ALA A 159 29.47 7.79 7.99
N SER A 160 29.61 9.12 7.84
CA SER A 160 29.13 10.09 8.82
C SER A 160 27.63 10.33 8.63
N PRO A 161 26.87 10.58 9.72
CA PRO A 161 25.44 10.84 9.61
C PRO A 161 25.16 12.15 8.86
N VAL A 162 24.14 12.13 7.99
CA VAL A 162 23.67 13.29 7.25
C VAL A 162 22.44 13.87 7.96
N ALA A 163 22.70 14.74 8.93
CA ALA A 163 21.65 15.42 9.69
C ALA A 163 20.79 16.32 8.80
N GLY A 164 19.49 16.34 9.05
CA GLY A 164 18.54 17.20 8.33
C GLY A 164 18.23 16.76 6.91
N ALA A 165 18.71 15.60 6.46
CA ALA A 165 18.32 15.03 5.18
C ALA A 165 16.80 14.89 5.11
N GLN A 166 16.18 15.35 4.03
CA GLN A 166 14.75 15.23 3.81
C GLN A 166 14.45 13.80 3.31
N VAL A 167 13.65 13.08 4.07
CA VAL A 167 13.22 11.72 3.72
C VAL A 167 11.73 11.77 3.40
N GLU A 168 11.38 11.39 2.19
CA GLU A 168 10.01 11.20 1.74
C GLU A 168 9.75 9.71 1.57
N LEU A 169 8.73 9.21 2.24
CA LEU A 169 8.24 7.85 2.09
C LEU A 169 6.93 7.87 1.31
N ILE A 170 6.88 7.10 0.22
CA ILE A 170 5.67 6.88 -0.56
C ILE A 170 5.22 5.43 -0.32
N ASP A 171 4.03 5.25 0.26
CA ASP A 171 3.50 3.92 0.59
C ASP A 171 2.82 3.25 -0.62
N ALA A 172 2.36 2.01 -0.41
CA ALA A 172 1.71 1.19 -1.44
C ALA A 172 0.44 1.81 -2.05
N LEU A 173 -0.20 2.78 -1.39
CA LEU A 173 -1.35 3.54 -1.91
C LEU A 173 -0.95 4.90 -2.49
N GLY A 174 0.35 5.20 -2.59
CA GLY A 174 0.84 6.47 -3.10
C GLY A 174 0.75 7.64 -2.10
N ARG A 175 0.52 7.38 -0.80
CA ARG A 175 0.57 8.44 0.22
C ARG A 175 2.01 8.82 0.47
N SER A 176 2.30 10.11 0.41
CA SER A 176 3.61 10.66 0.73
C SER A 176 3.65 11.14 2.19
N LEU A 177 4.64 10.66 2.92
CA LEU A 177 4.99 11.07 4.28
C LEU A 177 6.38 11.68 4.23
N ARG A 178 6.61 12.84 4.88
CA ARG A 178 7.90 13.53 4.86
C ARG A 178 8.37 13.86 6.25
N LEU A 179 9.67 13.71 6.48
CA LEU A 179 10.35 14.14 7.70
C LEU A 179 11.81 14.47 7.41
N ALA A 180 12.46 15.17 8.32
CA ALA A 180 13.90 15.39 8.29
C ALA A 180 14.58 14.38 9.22
N ALA A 181 15.70 13.80 8.77
CA ALA A 181 16.56 12.98 9.61
C ALA A 181 17.10 13.82 10.79
N ASP A 182 17.23 13.18 11.94
CA ASP A 182 17.72 13.83 13.15
C ASP A 182 19.25 14.12 13.12
N ALA A 183 19.81 14.57 14.24
CA ALA A 183 21.24 14.88 14.36
C ALA A 183 22.14 13.63 14.16
N SER A 184 21.61 12.43 14.37
CA SER A 184 22.29 11.16 14.13
C SER A 184 22.03 10.59 12.72
N GLY A 185 21.37 11.35 11.85
CA GLY A 185 20.97 10.91 10.53
C GLY A 185 19.78 9.92 10.54
N SER A 186 19.18 9.66 11.71
CA SER A 186 18.13 8.67 11.85
C SER A 186 16.76 9.20 11.45
N PHE A 187 15.92 8.33 10.90
CA PHE A 187 14.52 8.62 10.57
C PHE A 187 13.61 7.47 10.97
N ARG A 188 12.31 7.78 11.21
CA ARG A 188 11.29 6.79 11.53
C ARG A 188 9.92 7.21 11.04
N PHE A 189 9.31 6.37 10.23
CA PHE A 189 7.91 6.47 9.83
C PHE A 189 7.11 5.40 10.54
N GLU A 190 5.99 5.79 11.13
CA GLU A 190 5.08 4.89 11.82
C GLU A 190 3.79 4.70 11.03
N ARG A 191 3.16 3.55 11.20
CA ARG A 191 1.88 3.20 10.57
C ARG A 191 1.92 3.31 9.04
N VAL A 192 2.99 2.80 8.45
CA VAL A 192 3.15 2.67 7.01
C VAL A 192 2.37 1.46 6.52
N LEU A 193 1.63 1.62 5.42
CA LEU A 193 0.86 0.52 4.83
C LEU A 193 1.79 -0.53 4.22
N PRO A 194 1.48 -1.84 4.37
CA PRO A 194 2.27 -2.91 3.80
C PRO A 194 2.20 -2.92 2.27
N GLY A 195 3.26 -3.41 1.65
CA GLY A 195 3.45 -3.47 0.20
C GLY A 195 4.70 -2.75 -0.24
N LYS A 196 4.74 -2.38 -1.50
CA LYS A 196 5.87 -1.65 -2.09
C LYS A 196 5.95 -0.22 -1.53
N VAL A 197 7.06 0.11 -0.89
CA VAL A 197 7.34 1.41 -0.28
C VAL A 197 8.56 2.01 -0.96
N THR A 198 8.48 3.28 -1.36
CA THR A 198 9.61 4.01 -1.94
C THR A 198 10.09 5.07 -0.95
N LEU A 199 11.38 5.05 -0.65
CA LEU A 199 12.08 6.09 0.10
C LEU A 199 12.82 6.99 -0.87
N LYS A 200 12.54 8.29 -0.82
CA LYS A 200 13.29 9.34 -1.52
C LYS A 200 14.04 10.19 -0.52
N VAL A 201 15.34 10.34 -0.73
CA VAL A 201 16.20 11.06 0.21
C VAL A 201 16.96 12.15 -0.51
N GLU A 202 16.84 13.35 0.02
CA GLU A 202 17.50 14.53 -0.49
C GLU A 202 18.24 15.26 0.64
N ALA A 203 19.46 15.71 0.35
CA ALA A 203 20.20 16.56 1.27
C ALA A 203 21.02 17.61 0.49
N PRO A 204 21.27 18.80 1.08
CA PRO A 204 22.11 19.82 0.45
C PRO A 204 23.51 19.28 0.14
N ASN A 205 24.00 19.50 -1.07
CA ASN A 205 25.30 19.04 -1.60
C ASN A 205 25.43 17.51 -1.79
N TYR A 206 24.35 16.75 -1.73
CA TYR A 206 24.32 15.33 -2.06
C TYR A 206 23.52 15.09 -3.32
N LEU A 207 23.78 13.97 -3.98
CA LEU A 207 22.96 13.47 -5.06
C LEU A 207 21.65 12.93 -4.50
N PHE A 208 20.59 13.01 -5.28
CA PHE A 208 19.30 12.42 -4.97
C PHE A 208 19.42 10.89 -4.87
N HIS A 209 18.77 10.30 -3.88
CA HIS A 209 18.72 8.85 -3.71
C HIS A 209 17.27 8.38 -3.61
N ASP A 210 16.96 7.32 -4.33
CA ASP A 210 15.64 6.66 -4.31
C ASP A 210 15.87 5.16 -4.07
N GLN A 211 15.12 4.61 -3.14
CA GLN A 211 15.19 3.21 -2.78
C GLN A 211 13.80 2.63 -2.59
N THR A 212 13.55 1.47 -3.20
CA THR A 212 12.31 0.73 -3.01
C THR A 212 12.53 -0.46 -2.07
N LEU A 213 11.60 -0.66 -1.14
CA LEU A 213 11.56 -1.80 -0.22
C LEU A 213 10.16 -2.40 -0.17
N GLU A 214 10.06 -3.68 0.16
CA GLU A 214 8.81 -4.37 0.39
C GLU A 214 8.55 -4.44 1.90
N LEU A 215 7.44 -3.84 2.34
CA LEU A 215 7.02 -3.85 3.74
C LEU A 215 5.94 -4.93 3.94
N GLY A 216 6.23 -5.94 4.75
CA GLY A 216 5.25 -6.95 5.16
C GLY A 216 4.20 -6.40 6.14
N GLN A 217 3.11 -7.13 6.31
CA GLN A 217 2.10 -6.80 7.33
C GLN A 217 2.70 -6.87 8.73
N ARG A 218 2.52 -5.82 9.54
CA ARG A 218 3.04 -5.71 10.93
C ARG A 218 4.56 -5.88 11.03
N GLN A 219 5.26 -5.64 9.96
CA GLN A 219 6.71 -5.76 9.92
C GLN A 219 7.35 -4.39 10.13
N ASP A 220 8.41 -4.34 10.92
CA ASP A 220 9.30 -3.20 10.98
C ASP A 220 10.42 -3.41 9.95
N ALA A 221 10.57 -2.46 9.02
CA ALA A 221 11.65 -2.44 8.05
C ALA A 221 12.72 -1.45 8.50
N HIS A 222 13.98 -1.82 8.30
CA HIS A 222 15.13 -0.95 8.53
C HIS A 222 15.86 -0.74 7.20
N SER A 223 16.22 0.53 6.91
CA SER A 223 16.90 0.92 5.69
C SER A 223 18.07 1.84 6.01
N GLU A 224 19.25 1.47 5.55
CA GLU A 224 20.42 2.33 5.56
C GLU A 224 20.58 2.97 4.19
N VAL A 225 20.58 4.30 4.15
CA VAL A 225 20.70 5.09 2.93
C VAL A 225 22.07 5.76 2.90
N SER A 226 22.88 5.43 1.92
CA SER A 226 24.17 6.06 1.68
C SER A 226 24.07 7.10 0.59
N LEU A 227 24.32 8.37 0.92
CA LEU A 227 24.29 9.49 -0.03
C LEU A 227 25.69 9.82 -0.54
N HIS A 228 25.85 9.87 -1.85
CA HIS A 228 27.07 10.39 -2.47
C HIS A 228 27.04 11.91 -2.55
N LYS A 229 28.16 12.55 -2.21
CA LYS A 229 28.31 14.00 -2.37
C LYS A 229 28.19 14.40 -3.83
N ARG A 230 27.51 15.48 -4.10
CA ARG A 230 27.48 16.09 -5.42
C ARG A 230 28.89 16.53 -5.80
N PRO A 231 29.46 16.05 -6.92
CA PRO A 231 30.81 16.43 -7.30
C PRO A 231 30.88 17.92 -7.60
N LYS A 232 31.99 18.58 -7.21
CA LYS A 232 32.21 20.00 -7.47
C LYS A 232 32.26 20.33 -8.96
N VAL A 233 32.74 19.36 -9.76
CA VAL A 233 32.71 19.40 -11.22
C VAL A 233 31.92 18.20 -11.66
N GLY A 234 30.65 18.42 -12.01
CA GLY A 234 29.76 17.35 -12.43
C GLY A 234 30.20 16.71 -13.74
N HIS A 235 29.99 15.40 -13.83
CA HIS A 235 30.25 14.64 -15.06
C HIS A 235 29.07 14.70 -16.04
N VAL A 236 27.95 15.27 -15.61
CA VAL A 236 26.71 15.38 -16.38
C VAL A 236 26.40 16.85 -16.66
N VAL A 237 26.23 17.19 -17.93
CA VAL A 237 25.89 18.55 -18.38
C VAL A 237 24.67 18.50 -19.30
N LEU A 238 23.62 19.24 -18.93
CA LEU A 238 22.44 19.41 -19.77
C LEU A 238 22.76 20.39 -20.92
N ALA A 239 22.87 19.87 -22.14
CA ALA A 239 22.97 20.65 -23.36
C ALA A 239 21.59 20.84 -24.01
N ALA A 240 21.52 21.52 -25.16
CA ALA A 240 20.25 21.82 -25.81
C ALA A 240 19.43 20.56 -26.17
N ASN A 241 20.10 19.55 -26.73
CA ASN A 241 19.46 18.33 -27.28
C ASN A 241 20.05 17.04 -26.67
N GLU A 242 20.95 17.14 -25.74
CA GLU A 242 21.67 15.99 -25.18
C GLU A 242 22.02 16.24 -23.72
N LEU A 243 21.94 15.21 -22.92
CA LEU A 243 22.55 15.16 -21.61
C LEU A 243 23.95 14.56 -21.82
N LYS A 244 24.95 15.42 -21.79
CA LYS A 244 26.34 15.03 -22.01
C LYS A 244 26.97 14.46 -20.77
N ILE A 245 27.61 13.31 -20.90
CA ILE A 245 28.42 12.68 -19.87
C ILE A 245 29.90 12.78 -20.25
N SER A 246 30.73 13.16 -19.30
CA SER A 246 32.19 13.28 -19.48
C SER A 246 32.94 11.98 -19.22
N GLN A 247 32.28 10.99 -18.65
CA GLN A 247 32.80 9.66 -18.37
C GLN A 247 31.94 8.62 -19.09
N GLN A 248 32.48 7.43 -19.31
CA GLN A 248 31.75 6.31 -19.92
C GLN A 248 31.09 5.46 -18.81
N ILE A 249 29.92 4.92 -19.12
CA ILE A 249 29.31 3.89 -18.31
C ILE A 249 29.96 2.56 -18.67
N HIS A 250 30.51 1.87 -17.69
CA HIS A 250 31.22 0.61 -17.85
C HIS A 250 30.29 -0.58 -17.62
N PHE A 251 30.46 -1.58 -18.45
CA PHE A 251 29.76 -2.85 -18.38
C PHE A 251 30.76 -3.99 -18.28
N GLU A 252 30.34 -5.11 -17.76
CA GLU A 252 31.09 -6.35 -17.92
C GLU A 252 31.32 -6.69 -19.42
N GLN A 253 32.36 -7.48 -19.66
CA GLN A 253 32.69 -7.87 -21.03
C GLN A 253 31.56 -8.68 -21.63
N ASP A 254 31.11 -8.26 -22.83
CA ASP A 254 30.03 -8.92 -23.59
C ASP A 254 28.73 -9.10 -22.81
N SER A 255 28.45 -8.17 -21.89
CA SER A 255 27.31 -8.18 -20.95
C SER A 255 26.64 -6.82 -20.88
N ALA A 256 25.40 -6.79 -20.36
CA ALA A 256 24.67 -5.59 -19.99
C ALA A 256 24.77 -5.30 -18.48
N THR A 257 25.55 -6.07 -17.72
CA THR A 257 25.77 -5.85 -16.29
C THR A 257 26.60 -4.59 -16.09
N ILE A 258 26.02 -3.60 -15.41
CA ILE A 258 26.69 -2.32 -15.12
C ILE A 258 27.71 -2.54 -14.00
N LEU A 259 28.94 -2.05 -14.19
CA LEU A 259 29.99 -2.14 -13.19
C LEU A 259 29.80 -1.13 -12.04
N PRO A 260 30.22 -1.46 -10.82
CA PRO A 260 30.03 -0.60 -9.64
C PRO A 260 30.65 0.80 -9.76
N ASP A 261 31.74 0.97 -10.53
CA ASP A 261 32.40 2.26 -10.76
C ASP A 261 31.54 3.27 -11.55
N SER A 262 30.47 2.80 -12.19
CA SER A 262 29.54 3.61 -12.97
C SER A 262 28.31 4.04 -12.17
N GLN A 263 28.11 3.55 -10.95
CA GLN A 263 26.92 3.84 -10.15
C GLN A 263 26.80 5.33 -9.81
N VAL A 264 27.88 5.97 -9.36
CA VAL A 264 27.89 7.40 -9.03
C VAL A 264 27.54 8.25 -10.25
N LEU A 265 28.03 7.90 -11.44
CA LEU A 265 27.68 8.60 -12.68
C LEU A 265 26.19 8.44 -13.02
N LEU A 266 25.62 7.25 -12.80
CA LEU A 266 24.18 7.02 -13.00
C LEU A 266 23.32 7.78 -11.98
N GLU A 267 23.77 7.91 -10.73
CA GLU A 267 23.13 8.78 -9.72
C GLU A 267 23.19 10.24 -10.14
N GLU A 268 24.33 10.74 -10.70
CA GLU A 268 24.41 12.09 -11.26
C GLU A 268 23.41 12.29 -12.42
N ILE A 269 23.22 11.28 -13.27
CA ILE A 269 22.25 11.33 -14.37
C ILE A 269 20.83 11.37 -13.83
N ALA A 270 20.49 10.52 -12.84
CA ALA A 270 19.19 10.51 -12.20
C ALA A 270 18.89 11.85 -11.53
N ASP A 271 19.85 12.40 -10.77
CA ASP A 271 19.75 13.71 -10.12
C ASP A 271 19.57 14.85 -11.14
N ALA A 272 20.30 14.82 -12.25
CA ALA A 272 20.17 15.81 -13.32
C ALA A 272 18.77 15.76 -13.96
N LEU A 273 18.22 14.57 -14.17
CA LEU A 273 16.86 14.38 -14.71
C LEU A 273 15.78 14.75 -13.69
N ALA A 274 15.97 14.47 -12.40
CA ALA A 274 15.07 14.89 -11.33
C ALA A 274 14.96 16.41 -11.23
N ASN A 275 16.12 17.10 -11.35
CA ASN A 275 16.22 18.56 -11.29
C ASN A 275 15.85 19.25 -12.62
N ALA A 276 15.53 18.52 -13.68
CA ALA A 276 15.14 19.02 -14.99
C ALA A 276 13.73 18.56 -15.40
N PRO A 277 12.66 19.01 -14.72
CA PRO A 277 11.27 18.59 -15.03
C PRO A 277 10.81 19.04 -16.42
N ASN A 278 11.50 20.02 -17.01
CA ASN A 278 11.24 20.49 -18.38
C ASN A 278 11.73 19.51 -19.47
N ILE A 279 12.53 18.50 -19.13
CA ILE A 279 12.89 17.43 -20.05
C ILE A 279 11.82 16.34 -19.94
N ALA A 280 10.96 16.26 -20.96
CA ALA A 280 9.87 15.31 -20.95
C ALA A 280 10.32 13.89 -21.31
N ARG A 281 11.22 13.74 -22.31
CA ARG A 281 11.68 12.41 -22.76
C ARG A 281 13.13 12.42 -23.14
N VAL A 282 13.85 11.36 -22.75
CA VAL A 282 15.26 11.10 -23.08
C VAL A 282 15.39 9.71 -23.69
N GLU A 283 16.11 9.63 -24.81
CA GLU A 283 16.51 8.37 -25.43
C GLU A 283 17.91 7.98 -24.97
N ILE A 284 18.03 6.79 -24.41
CA ILE A 284 19.29 6.14 -24.02
C ILE A 284 19.77 5.34 -25.22
N GLN A 285 20.83 5.81 -25.86
CA GLN A 285 21.37 5.20 -27.08
C GLN A 285 22.60 4.35 -26.77
N GLY A 286 22.49 3.02 -26.96
CA GLY A 286 23.61 2.09 -26.86
C GLY A 286 24.37 1.96 -28.19
N HIS A 287 25.71 2.00 -28.16
CA HIS A 287 26.57 1.84 -29.31
C HIS A 287 27.71 0.87 -29.03
N THR A 288 28.15 0.13 -30.07
CA THR A 288 29.31 -0.75 -30.03
C THR A 288 30.37 -0.30 -31.03
N ASP A 289 31.53 -0.89 -30.96
CA ASP A 289 32.47 -0.93 -32.08
C ASP A 289 32.08 -2.04 -33.08
N ASN A 290 32.94 -2.29 -34.05
CA ASN A 290 32.72 -3.31 -35.09
C ASN A 290 33.30 -4.70 -34.75
N ASN A 291 33.63 -4.98 -33.51
CA ASN A 291 34.00 -6.33 -33.09
C ASN A 291 32.72 -7.16 -32.87
N GLY A 292 32.64 -8.33 -33.47
CA GLY A 292 31.47 -9.18 -33.48
C GLY A 292 30.56 -8.99 -34.69
N THR A 293 29.46 -9.73 -34.77
CA THR A 293 28.50 -9.58 -35.85
C THR A 293 27.58 -8.38 -35.63
N PRO A 294 27.05 -7.77 -36.71
CA PRO A 294 26.10 -6.64 -36.57
C PRO A 294 24.89 -6.98 -35.70
N GLU A 295 24.34 -8.19 -35.83
CA GLU A 295 23.19 -8.67 -35.10
C GLU A 295 23.50 -8.77 -33.60
N HIS A 296 24.65 -9.37 -33.24
CA HIS A 296 25.13 -9.46 -31.86
C HIS A 296 25.34 -8.07 -31.27
N ASN A 297 26.03 -7.20 -31.97
CA ASN A 297 26.31 -5.83 -31.55
C ASN A 297 25.00 -5.02 -31.36
N LYS A 298 24.01 -5.23 -32.22
CA LYS A 298 22.69 -4.63 -32.09
C LYS A 298 22.01 -5.09 -30.80
N ALA A 299 21.93 -6.40 -30.57
CA ALA A 299 21.32 -6.98 -29.38
C ALA A 299 22.03 -6.55 -28.06
N LEU A 300 23.38 -6.57 -28.06
CA LEU A 300 24.18 -6.16 -26.92
C LEU A 300 23.95 -4.68 -26.54
N SER A 301 23.94 -3.80 -27.56
CA SER A 301 23.72 -2.37 -27.35
C SER A 301 22.29 -2.08 -26.83
N GLU A 302 21.29 -2.80 -27.33
CA GLU A 302 19.92 -2.71 -26.89
C GLU A 302 19.80 -3.17 -25.42
N SER A 303 20.40 -4.31 -25.07
CA SER A 303 20.40 -4.82 -23.70
C SER A 303 21.09 -3.84 -22.72
N ARG A 304 22.19 -3.20 -23.12
CA ARG A 304 22.88 -2.18 -22.30
C ARG A 304 22.04 -0.93 -22.10
N ALA A 305 21.38 -0.44 -23.16
CA ALA A 305 20.48 0.70 -23.04
C ALA A 305 19.31 0.41 -22.12
N ASN A 306 18.71 -0.79 -22.20
CA ASN A 306 17.65 -1.23 -21.31
C ASN A 306 18.13 -1.38 -19.86
N ALA A 307 19.32 -1.92 -19.62
CA ALA A 307 19.88 -2.02 -18.26
C ALA A 307 20.02 -0.65 -17.58
N ILE A 308 20.41 0.38 -18.35
CA ILE A 308 20.45 1.76 -17.82
C ILE A 308 19.04 2.31 -17.58
N LEU A 309 18.11 2.06 -18.49
CA LEU A 309 16.71 2.46 -18.32
C LEU A 309 16.13 1.86 -17.04
N ASP A 310 16.32 0.55 -16.84
CA ASP A 310 15.85 -0.15 -15.65
C ASP A 310 16.51 0.39 -14.38
N TRP A 311 17.83 0.66 -14.45
CA TRP A 311 18.55 1.24 -13.34
C TRP A 311 17.99 2.63 -12.96
N LEU A 312 17.85 3.53 -13.94
CA LEU A 312 17.32 4.89 -13.72
C LEU A 312 15.86 4.86 -13.21
N THR A 313 15.05 3.95 -13.73
CA THR A 313 13.65 3.78 -13.28
C THR A 313 13.58 3.30 -11.85
N ASN A 314 14.44 2.35 -11.47
CA ASN A 314 14.53 1.88 -10.08
C ASN A 314 15.10 2.93 -9.12
N HIS A 315 15.71 4.00 -9.65
CA HIS A 315 16.27 5.13 -8.90
C HIS A 315 15.48 6.43 -9.15
N GLY A 316 14.17 6.33 -9.32
CA GLY A 316 13.21 7.44 -9.23
C GLY A 316 12.99 8.24 -10.51
N VAL A 317 13.61 7.89 -11.63
CA VAL A 317 13.27 8.50 -12.93
C VAL A 317 12.04 7.82 -13.50
N ALA A 318 10.98 8.58 -13.78
CA ALA A 318 9.75 8.03 -14.31
C ALA A 318 9.97 7.32 -15.65
N ALA A 319 9.46 6.08 -15.79
CA ALA A 319 9.71 5.22 -16.95
C ALA A 319 9.21 5.83 -18.27
N ASP A 320 8.13 6.61 -18.22
CA ASP A 320 7.56 7.32 -19.39
C ASP A 320 8.46 8.44 -19.92
N ARG A 321 9.44 8.88 -19.12
CA ARG A 321 10.48 9.85 -19.52
C ARG A 321 11.66 9.21 -20.22
N LEU A 322 11.76 7.88 -20.27
CA LEU A 322 12.92 7.17 -20.79
C LEU A 322 12.54 6.27 -21.97
N VAL A 323 13.42 6.21 -22.95
CA VAL A 323 13.35 5.25 -24.06
C VAL A 323 14.75 4.68 -24.27
N ALA A 324 14.86 3.36 -24.34
CA ALA A 324 16.12 2.71 -24.65
C ALA A 324 16.17 2.29 -26.13
N HIS A 325 17.33 2.47 -26.77
CA HIS A 325 17.57 2.01 -28.13
C HIS A 325 19.02 1.63 -28.37
N GLY A 326 19.26 0.42 -28.87
CA GLY A 326 20.58 -0.02 -29.29
C GLY A 326 20.81 0.25 -30.75
N TYR A 327 21.88 0.93 -31.12
CA TYR A 327 22.28 1.19 -32.47
C TYR A 327 23.41 0.26 -32.95
N GLY A 328 23.94 -0.60 -32.07
CA GLY A 328 25.08 -1.45 -32.44
C GLY A 328 26.22 -0.64 -33.02
N GLN A 329 26.78 -1.13 -34.12
CA GLN A 329 27.89 -0.50 -34.85
C GLN A 329 27.45 0.46 -35.97
N GLU A 330 26.14 0.71 -36.14
CA GLU A 330 25.57 1.45 -37.27
C GLU A 330 25.88 2.96 -37.24
N ARG A 331 26.12 3.53 -36.03
CA ARG A 331 26.37 4.96 -35.84
C ARG A 331 27.73 5.23 -35.21
N PRO A 332 28.85 4.97 -35.89
CA PRO A 332 30.18 5.19 -35.34
C PRO A 332 30.48 6.69 -35.24
N MET A 333 31.07 7.14 -34.14
CA MET A 333 31.62 8.51 -34.00
C MET A 333 32.97 8.65 -34.68
N SER A 334 33.69 7.55 -34.84
CA SER A 334 35.03 7.49 -35.44
C SER A 334 35.17 6.22 -36.28
N PRO A 335 35.96 6.23 -37.37
CA PRO A 335 36.25 5.00 -38.09
C PRO A 335 36.87 3.93 -37.16
N ASN A 336 36.38 2.69 -37.23
CA ASN A 336 36.77 1.58 -36.32
C ASN A 336 38.18 1.00 -36.61
N VAL A 337 39.14 1.82 -37.04
CA VAL A 337 40.47 1.37 -37.50
C VAL A 337 41.50 1.25 -36.37
N THR A 338 41.37 2.02 -35.30
CA THR A 338 42.30 1.98 -34.17
C THR A 338 41.60 1.55 -32.86
N PRO A 339 42.33 0.98 -31.88
CA PRO A 339 41.75 0.66 -30.59
C PRO A 339 41.09 1.87 -29.90
N GLN A 340 41.68 3.07 -30.01
CA GLN A 340 41.18 4.30 -29.45
C GLN A 340 39.87 4.76 -30.14
N ALA A 341 39.79 4.62 -31.50
CA ALA A 341 38.57 4.91 -32.24
C ALA A 341 37.44 3.94 -31.86
N ARG A 342 37.74 2.64 -31.73
CA ARG A 342 36.78 1.65 -31.26
C ARG A 342 36.30 1.96 -29.82
N ALA A 343 37.21 2.35 -28.94
CA ALA A 343 36.84 2.73 -27.55
C ALA A 343 35.85 3.91 -27.51
N ARG A 344 35.98 4.89 -28.41
CA ARG A 344 35.01 5.99 -28.55
C ARG A 344 33.67 5.56 -29.10
N ASN A 345 33.65 4.51 -29.92
CA ASN A 345 32.41 3.96 -30.48
C ASN A 345 31.63 3.15 -29.44
N ARG A 346 32.29 2.44 -28.51
CA ARG A 346 31.66 1.78 -27.36
C ARG A 346 31.21 2.82 -26.33
N ARG A 347 30.01 3.34 -26.52
CA ARG A 347 29.48 4.42 -25.69
C ARG A 347 27.97 4.31 -25.45
N VAL A 348 27.49 5.05 -24.47
CA VAL A 348 26.08 5.36 -24.30
C VAL A 348 25.89 6.89 -24.44
N GLN A 349 24.83 7.29 -25.13
CA GLN A 349 24.41 8.69 -25.25
C GLN A 349 22.99 8.88 -24.72
N PHE A 350 22.70 10.07 -24.23
CA PHE A 350 21.38 10.44 -23.72
C PHE A 350 20.85 11.62 -24.54
N MET A 351 19.95 11.32 -25.46
CA MET A 351 19.38 12.33 -26.36
C MET A 351 18.05 12.85 -25.85
N ILE A 352 17.91 14.15 -25.73
CA ILE A 352 16.65 14.78 -25.32
C ILE A 352 15.70 14.78 -26.53
N LEU A 353 14.63 14.01 -26.44
CA LEU A 353 13.62 13.91 -27.49
C LEU A 353 12.58 15.03 -27.39
N ASP A 354 12.06 15.25 -26.19
CA ASP A 354 10.98 16.19 -25.95
C ASP A 354 11.25 17.07 -24.72
N LYS A 355 10.86 18.35 -24.82
CA LYS A 355 10.84 19.29 -23.69
C LYS A 355 9.42 19.79 -23.47
N THR A 356 8.97 19.81 -22.21
CA THR A 356 7.69 20.43 -21.84
C THR A 356 7.79 21.95 -22.04
N GLY A 357 6.86 22.53 -22.81
CA GLY A 357 6.84 23.97 -23.11
C GLY A 357 7.57 24.38 -24.39
N ALA A 358 8.19 23.46 -25.14
CA ALA A 358 8.63 23.74 -26.49
C ALA A 358 7.44 23.59 -27.46
N PRO A 359 7.18 24.55 -28.40
CA PRO A 359 6.15 24.33 -29.41
C PRO A 359 6.55 23.12 -30.27
N ALA A 360 5.58 22.24 -30.52
CA ALA A 360 5.75 21.09 -31.39
C ALA A 360 6.30 21.59 -32.74
N GLN A 361 7.56 21.24 -33.04
CA GLN A 361 8.10 21.48 -34.39
C GLN A 361 7.35 20.54 -35.34
N ARG A 362 6.54 21.17 -36.22
CA ARG A 362 5.81 20.50 -37.32
C ARG A 362 6.79 20.09 -38.44
#